data_baa9721187c46da965ee4478bf4b9e4e
#
_entry.id   baa9721187c46da965ee4478bf4b9e4e
#
_cell.length_a   1.000
_cell.length_b   1.000
_cell.length_c   1.000
_cell.angle_alpha   90.00
_cell.angle_beta   90.00
_cell.angle_gamma   90.00
#
_symmetry.space_group_name_H-M   'P 1'
#
loop_
_entity.id
_entity.type
_entity.pdbx_description
1 polymer ?
#
loop_
_entity_poly.entity_id
_entity_poly.type
_entity_poly.pdbx_seq_one_letter_code
_entity_poly.pdbx_strand_id
1 'polypeptide(L)'
;AIYSANGATIALAEHIAGDEKSFVDMMHEKVESWGITNYELYNTTGLSNSDLKGNIYPGSTEDSENSMTAREMSIVAQRLLLDFPEVLKTSSISEKKFREGTSDEISMQNFNWMLPGLIYERENVDGLKTGTTDFAGASMTGTAEEEGMRVITIVMNATNGQEDLSKRFAETDKIMDWAFENWDMVPVFKEGQTLEDVEPLAVDKGKEDTLKVAVQSDVSLLVPTSADSEKTNATVQVKKDLLNEAGNLTAPIKKGTEVGTAQVMSEGDELGYVNGDTGEEVTVVAASTVEKSNVFVLTGRWVKAFISDLF
;
A
#
# COMPACT_ATOMS: atom_id res chain seq x y z
N ALA A 1 -15.29 12.41 8.45
CA ALA A 1 -15.08 11.02 8.85
C ALA A 1 -15.99 10.64 10.03
N ILE A 2 -15.81 11.19 11.22
CA ILE A 2 -16.50 10.76 12.46
C ILE A 2 -18.03 10.69 12.27
N TYR A 3 -18.66 11.78 11.86
CA TYR A 3 -20.12 11.91 11.73
C TYR A 3 -20.64 11.63 10.31
N SER A 4 -19.75 11.27 9.39
CA SER A 4 -20.11 10.98 7.98
C SER A 4 -20.97 12.09 7.32
N ALA A 5 -20.63 13.36 7.53
CA ALA A 5 -21.42 14.50 7.11
C ALA A 5 -21.23 14.79 5.62
N ASN A 6 -22.22 14.41 4.77
CA ASN A 6 -22.19 14.58 3.32
C ASN A 6 -21.98 16.06 2.92
N GLY A 7 -22.69 17.00 3.54
CA GLY A 7 -22.54 18.44 3.25
C GLY A 7 -21.13 18.97 3.56
N ALA A 8 -20.43 18.40 4.57
CA ALA A 8 -19.05 18.80 4.84
C ALA A 8 -18.08 18.26 3.77
N THR A 9 -18.35 17.07 3.22
CA THR A 9 -17.57 16.49 2.12
C THR A 9 -17.70 17.35 0.85
N ILE A 10 -18.94 17.72 0.49
CA ILE A 10 -19.20 18.62 -0.65
C ILE A 10 -18.50 19.96 -0.46
N ALA A 11 -18.63 20.59 0.72
CA ALA A 11 -18.00 21.88 0.99
C ALA A 11 -16.46 21.82 0.90
N LEU A 12 -15.83 20.71 1.29
CA LEU A 12 -14.40 20.50 1.10
C LEU A 12 -14.04 20.34 -0.39
N ALA A 13 -14.82 19.58 -1.14
CA ALA A 13 -14.63 19.41 -2.58
C ALA A 13 -14.73 20.75 -3.32
N GLU A 14 -15.77 21.54 -3.04
CA GLU A 14 -15.94 22.88 -3.60
C GLU A 14 -14.80 23.84 -3.22
N HIS A 15 -14.31 23.76 -1.98
CA HIS A 15 -13.17 24.56 -1.55
C HIS A 15 -11.88 24.24 -2.32
N ILE A 16 -11.65 22.97 -2.63
CA ILE A 16 -10.42 22.49 -3.29
C ILE A 16 -10.48 22.73 -4.80
N ALA A 17 -11.60 22.37 -5.45
CA ALA A 17 -11.73 22.33 -6.89
C ALA A 17 -12.63 23.42 -7.50
N GLY A 18 -13.29 24.22 -6.66
CA GLY A 18 -14.24 25.25 -7.08
C GLY A 18 -15.68 24.76 -7.18
N ASP A 19 -15.90 23.53 -7.54
CA ASP A 19 -17.18 22.83 -7.52
C ASP A 19 -17.01 21.33 -7.33
N GLU A 20 -18.09 20.62 -6.95
CA GLU A 20 -18.06 19.19 -6.69
C GLU A 20 -17.71 18.37 -7.94
N LYS A 21 -18.18 18.79 -9.11
CA LYS A 21 -17.91 18.10 -10.38
C LYS A 21 -16.42 18.11 -10.72
N SER A 22 -15.77 19.26 -10.63
CA SER A 22 -14.32 19.37 -10.83
C SER A 22 -13.55 18.52 -9.82
N PHE A 23 -14.05 18.36 -8.61
CA PHE A 23 -13.45 17.45 -7.64
C PHE A 23 -13.64 15.98 -8.02
N VAL A 24 -14.79 15.61 -8.58
CA VAL A 24 -15.00 14.25 -9.11
C VAL A 24 -14.05 13.95 -10.27
N ASP A 25 -13.77 14.93 -11.14
CA ASP A 25 -12.75 14.80 -12.20
C ASP A 25 -11.36 14.50 -11.57
N MET A 26 -10.98 15.20 -10.49
CA MET A 26 -9.75 14.91 -9.73
C MET A 26 -9.77 13.50 -9.10
N MET A 27 -10.94 13.02 -8.63
CA MET A 27 -11.07 11.66 -8.11
C MET A 27 -10.83 10.62 -9.21
N HIS A 28 -11.35 10.83 -10.42
CA HIS A 28 -11.07 9.96 -11.57
C HIS A 28 -9.57 9.90 -11.87
N GLU A 29 -8.92 11.05 -12.05
CA GLU A 29 -7.47 11.13 -12.29
C GLU A 29 -6.67 10.41 -11.19
N LYS A 30 -7.10 10.55 -9.94
CA LYS A 30 -6.40 9.96 -8.80
C LYS A 30 -6.48 8.43 -8.81
N VAL A 31 -7.67 7.85 -8.97
CA VAL A 31 -7.83 6.38 -8.98
C VAL A 31 -7.16 5.76 -10.21
N GLU A 32 -7.23 6.42 -11.37
CA GLU A 32 -6.53 6.00 -12.58
C GLU A 32 -5.01 6.02 -12.40
N SER A 33 -4.46 7.02 -11.69
CA SER A 33 -3.03 7.09 -11.37
C SER A 33 -2.54 5.91 -10.51
N TRP A 34 -3.45 5.23 -9.83
CA TRP A 34 -3.19 4.01 -9.05
C TRP A 34 -3.44 2.71 -9.85
N GLY A 35 -3.75 2.84 -11.15
CA GLY A 35 -4.01 1.70 -12.02
C GLY A 35 -5.41 1.11 -11.88
N ILE A 36 -6.32 1.77 -11.17
CA ILE A 36 -7.71 1.34 -11.02
C ILE A 36 -8.47 1.69 -12.32
N THR A 37 -9.13 0.71 -12.93
CA THR A 37 -9.81 0.87 -14.23
C THR A 37 -11.27 0.43 -14.22
N ASN A 38 -11.70 -0.31 -13.20
CA ASN A 38 -13.07 -0.82 -13.09
C ASN A 38 -13.81 -0.13 -11.93
N TYR A 39 -14.26 1.10 -12.16
CA TYR A 39 -14.93 1.92 -11.18
C TYR A 39 -15.91 2.89 -11.83
N GLU A 40 -16.85 3.37 -11.03
CA GLU A 40 -17.73 4.49 -11.37
C GLU A 40 -17.70 5.50 -10.21
N LEU A 41 -17.49 6.78 -10.51
CA LEU A 41 -17.48 7.86 -9.54
C LEU A 41 -18.29 9.04 -10.08
N TYR A 42 -19.31 9.47 -9.35
CA TYR A 42 -20.25 10.51 -9.76
C TYR A 42 -20.39 11.65 -8.75
N ASN A 43 -20.06 11.40 -7.49
CA ASN A 43 -20.17 12.40 -6.44
C ASN A 43 -19.20 12.11 -5.29
N THR A 44 -19.05 13.07 -4.39
CA THR A 44 -18.12 12.99 -3.25
C THR A 44 -18.74 12.37 -2.00
N THR A 45 -20.03 12.13 -1.99
CA THR A 45 -20.78 11.67 -0.82
C THR A 45 -20.96 10.15 -0.77
N GLY A 46 -20.98 9.50 -1.94
CA GLY A 46 -21.34 8.08 -2.09
C GLY A 46 -22.85 7.81 -2.01
N LEU A 47 -23.68 8.85 -2.01
CA LEU A 47 -25.14 8.70 -2.12
C LEU A 47 -25.56 8.38 -3.54
N SER A 48 -26.78 7.82 -3.71
CA SER A 48 -27.42 7.75 -5.00
C SER A 48 -27.64 9.15 -5.57
N ASN A 49 -27.50 9.31 -6.88
CA ASN A 49 -27.72 10.60 -7.54
C ASN A 49 -29.17 11.13 -7.34
N SER A 50 -30.15 10.25 -7.14
CA SER A 50 -31.54 10.61 -6.79
C SER A 50 -31.63 11.46 -5.52
N ASP A 51 -30.70 11.28 -4.56
CA ASP A 51 -30.65 12.05 -3.32
C ASP A 51 -29.99 13.42 -3.48
N LEU A 52 -29.33 13.67 -4.62
CA LEU A 52 -28.55 14.89 -4.88
C LEU A 52 -29.39 16.04 -5.47
N LYS A 53 -30.72 15.86 -5.57
CA LYS A 53 -31.68 16.92 -6.01
C LYS A 53 -31.30 17.56 -7.36
N GLY A 54 -30.83 16.74 -8.30
CA GLY A 54 -30.45 17.17 -9.64
C GLY A 54 -29.03 17.74 -9.77
N ASN A 55 -28.27 17.84 -8.69
CA ASN A 55 -26.83 18.21 -8.74
C ASN A 55 -26.00 16.97 -9.03
N ILE A 56 -26.15 16.40 -10.23
CA ILE A 56 -25.51 15.16 -10.64
C ILE A 56 -24.34 15.41 -11.61
N TYR A 57 -23.41 14.48 -11.64
CA TYR A 57 -22.25 14.52 -12.54
C TYR A 57 -22.70 14.38 -14.01
N PRO A 58 -22.11 15.13 -14.96
CA PRO A 58 -22.49 15.08 -16.37
C PRO A 58 -22.35 13.70 -16.96
N GLY A 59 -23.40 13.26 -17.65
CA GLY A 59 -23.47 11.93 -18.28
C GLY A 59 -23.96 10.82 -17.35
N SER A 60 -24.14 11.11 -16.05
CA SER A 60 -24.80 10.19 -15.11
C SER A 60 -26.33 10.35 -15.15
N THR A 61 -27.04 9.43 -14.54
CA THR A 61 -28.51 9.42 -14.37
C THR A 61 -28.87 9.53 -12.89
N GLU A 62 -30.16 9.69 -12.58
CA GLU A 62 -30.62 9.69 -11.18
C GLU A 62 -30.35 8.35 -10.47
N ASP A 63 -30.29 7.25 -11.20
CA ASP A 63 -30.02 5.91 -10.65
C ASP A 63 -28.52 5.60 -10.52
N SER A 64 -27.62 6.51 -10.91
CA SER A 64 -26.18 6.29 -10.82
C SER A 64 -25.70 6.41 -9.38
N GLU A 65 -24.81 5.49 -8.98
CA GLU A 65 -24.08 5.51 -7.71
C GLU A 65 -22.59 5.25 -7.94
N ASN A 66 -21.75 5.70 -7.03
CA ASN A 66 -20.34 5.32 -7.05
C ASN A 66 -20.20 3.80 -6.87
N SER A 67 -19.39 3.17 -7.70
CA SER A 67 -19.15 1.72 -7.60
C SER A 67 -17.68 1.36 -7.83
N MET A 68 -17.21 0.37 -7.09
CA MET A 68 -15.91 -0.27 -7.20
C MET A 68 -16.01 -1.72 -6.76
N THR A 69 -15.07 -2.57 -7.21
CA THR A 69 -14.92 -3.90 -6.60
C THR A 69 -14.22 -3.81 -5.24
N ALA A 70 -14.31 -4.86 -4.45
CA ALA A 70 -13.60 -4.93 -3.16
C ALA A 70 -12.07 -4.81 -3.34
N ARG A 71 -11.52 -5.37 -4.43
CA ARG A 71 -10.09 -5.26 -4.76
C ARG A 71 -9.68 -3.80 -4.99
N GLU A 72 -10.41 -3.07 -5.80
CA GLU A 72 -10.09 -1.66 -6.09
C GLU A 72 -10.27 -0.78 -4.87
N MET A 73 -11.31 -1.01 -4.06
CA MET A 73 -11.48 -0.32 -2.79
C MET A 73 -10.33 -0.62 -1.81
N SER A 74 -9.76 -1.83 -1.83
CA SER A 74 -8.59 -2.14 -1.00
C SER A 74 -7.35 -1.38 -1.45
N ILE A 75 -7.16 -1.15 -2.76
CA ILE A 75 -6.08 -0.29 -3.27
C ILE A 75 -6.26 1.16 -2.80
N VAL A 76 -7.50 1.69 -2.90
CA VAL A 76 -7.79 3.05 -2.40
C VAL A 76 -7.48 3.17 -0.90
N ALA A 77 -7.91 2.20 -0.10
CA ALA A 77 -7.66 2.20 1.34
C ALA A 77 -6.16 2.06 1.67
N GLN A 78 -5.45 1.18 0.97
CA GLN A 78 -4.00 1.00 1.13
C GLN A 78 -3.25 2.30 0.79
N ARG A 79 -3.55 2.91 -0.37
CA ARG A 79 -2.93 4.18 -0.77
C ARG A 79 -3.24 5.31 0.19
N LEU A 80 -4.48 5.38 0.71
CA LEU A 80 -4.84 6.37 1.72
C LEU A 80 -3.99 6.22 2.98
N LEU A 81 -3.78 5.00 3.46
CA LEU A 81 -3.01 4.73 4.67
C LEU A 81 -1.50 4.93 4.47
N LEU A 82 -0.96 4.61 3.29
CA LEU A 82 0.45 4.80 2.96
C LEU A 82 0.79 6.27 2.71
N ASP A 83 -0.03 6.97 1.91
CA ASP A 83 0.26 8.34 1.48
C ASP A 83 -0.17 9.38 2.53
N PHE A 84 -1.19 9.08 3.35
CA PHE A 84 -1.81 9.98 4.32
C PHE A 84 -2.15 9.27 5.65
N PRO A 85 -1.15 8.68 6.35
CA PRO A 85 -1.38 7.90 7.58
C PRO A 85 -2.06 8.71 8.69
N GLU A 86 -2.00 10.03 8.64
CA GLU A 86 -2.70 10.93 9.58
C GLU A 86 -4.22 10.81 9.53
N VAL A 87 -4.81 10.18 8.50
CA VAL A 87 -6.26 9.91 8.45
C VAL A 87 -6.71 9.12 9.67
N LEU A 88 -5.85 8.24 10.19
CA LEU A 88 -6.12 7.44 11.38
C LEU A 88 -6.34 8.31 12.63
N LYS A 89 -5.69 9.48 12.73
CA LYS A 89 -5.92 10.43 13.84
C LYS A 89 -7.37 10.94 13.91
N THR A 90 -8.12 10.81 12.81
CA THR A 90 -9.51 11.21 12.75
C THR A 90 -10.45 10.01 12.69
N SER A 91 -10.13 8.96 11.92
CA SER A 91 -10.98 7.79 11.77
C SER A 91 -11.08 6.95 13.05
N SER A 92 -10.05 6.99 13.90
CA SER A 92 -10.03 6.29 15.20
C SER A 92 -10.82 6.99 16.31
N ILE A 93 -11.31 8.20 16.08
CA ILE A 93 -12.09 8.91 17.11
C ILE A 93 -13.50 8.31 17.20
N SER A 94 -13.81 7.67 18.32
CA SER A 94 -15.14 7.08 18.58
C SER A 94 -16.21 8.15 18.81
N GLU A 95 -15.89 9.20 19.59
CA GLU A 95 -16.83 10.28 19.92
C GLU A 95 -16.11 11.64 19.95
N LYS A 96 -16.78 12.69 19.48
CA LYS A 96 -16.26 14.06 19.51
C LYS A 96 -17.38 15.06 19.56
N LYS A 97 -17.21 16.14 20.34
CA LYS A 97 -18.09 17.30 20.30
C LYS A 97 -17.61 18.28 19.23
N PHE A 98 -18.51 18.66 18.35
CA PHE A 98 -18.32 19.74 17.40
C PHE A 98 -18.87 21.04 17.97
N ARG A 99 -18.14 22.14 17.89
CA ARG A 99 -18.48 23.46 18.46
C ARG A 99 -18.83 23.40 19.95
N GLU A 100 -18.01 22.65 20.71
CA GLU A 100 -18.23 22.48 22.16
C GLU A 100 -18.41 23.82 22.88
N GLY A 101 -19.41 23.89 23.78
CA GLY A 101 -19.72 25.07 24.57
C GLY A 101 -20.48 26.18 23.83
N THR A 102 -20.93 25.95 22.60
CA THR A 102 -21.77 26.88 21.84
C THR A 102 -23.21 26.39 21.74
N SER A 103 -24.14 27.28 21.28
CA SER A 103 -25.54 26.92 21.00
C SER A 103 -25.68 25.85 19.91
N ASP A 104 -24.64 25.68 19.06
CA ASP A 104 -24.61 24.78 17.93
C ASP A 104 -23.74 23.55 18.21
N GLU A 105 -23.55 23.19 19.49
CA GLU A 105 -22.81 21.98 19.88
C GLU A 105 -23.49 20.73 19.34
N ILE A 106 -22.73 19.86 18.69
CA ILE A 106 -23.17 18.56 18.20
C ILE A 106 -22.29 17.49 18.83
N SER A 107 -22.89 16.55 19.55
CA SER A 107 -22.22 15.33 19.98
C SER A 107 -22.18 14.36 18.79
N MET A 108 -20.98 14.12 18.28
CA MET A 108 -20.76 13.21 17.15
C MET A 108 -20.26 11.87 17.67
N GLN A 109 -20.93 10.79 17.28
CA GLN A 109 -20.48 9.42 17.47
C GLN A 109 -20.08 8.84 16.10
N ASN A 110 -18.98 8.08 16.05
CA ASN A 110 -18.52 7.43 14.84
C ASN A 110 -19.48 6.29 14.46
N PHE A 111 -19.75 6.15 13.16
CA PHE A 111 -20.53 5.04 12.63
C PHE A 111 -19.72 3.73 12.50
N ASN A 112 -18.42 3.78 12.67
CA ASN A 112 -17.60 2.59 12.88
C ASN A 112 -17.71 2.14 14.35
N TRP A 113 -18.70 1.31 14.63
CA TRP A 113 -18.98 0.84 15.99
C TRP A 113 -17.98 -0.22 16.50
N MET A 114 -16.97 -0.59 15.69
CA MET A 114 -15.86 -1.43 16.13
C MET A 114 -14.74 -0.64 16.82
N LEU A 115 -14.81 0.69 16.81
CA LEU A 115 -13.79 1.51 17.50
C LEU A 115 -13.85 1.32 19.03
N PRO A 116 -12.71 1.44 19.73
CA PRO A 116 -12.64 1.36 21.17
C PRO A 116 -13.66 2.26 21.87
N GLY A 117 -14.37 1.69 22.85
CA GLY A 117 -15.44 2.35 23.62
C GLY A 117 -16.82 2.28 22.96
N LEU A 118 -17.00 1.67 21.79
CA LEU A 118 -18.29 1.51 21.12
C LEU A 118 -18.81 0.06 21.20
N ILE A 119 -20.05 -0.17 20.74
CA ILE A 119 -20.83 -1.39 21.03
C ILE A 119 -20.25 -2.69 20.46
N TYR A 120 -19.51 -2.63 19.36
CA TYR A 120 -18.84 -3.78 18.73
C TYR A 120 -17.32 -3.64 18.79
N GLU A 121 -16.84 -3.04 19.86
CA GLU A 121 -15.44 -2.76 20.11
C GLU A 121 -14.50 -3.92 19.76
N ARG A 122 -13.47 -3.58 18.98
CA ARG A 122 -12.26 -4.39 18.80
C ARG A 122 -11.06 -3.46 19.06
N GLU A 123 -10.25 -3.79 20.06
CA GLU A 123 -9.24 -2.89 20.64
C GLU A 123 -8.22 -2.36 19.61
N ASN A 124 -7.86 -3.18 18.62
CA ASN A 124 -6.88 -2.85 17.60
C ASN A 124 -7.46 -2.19 16.34
N VAL A 125 -8.77 -1.91 16.28
CA VAL A 125 -9.42 -1.21 15.15
C VAL A 125 -9.24 0.31 15.31
N ASP A 126 -8.73 0.96 14.26
CA ASP A 126 -8.48 2.42 14.23
C ASP A 126 -9.07 3.14 13.00
N GLY A 127 -9.83 2.45 12.18
CA GLY A 127 -10.47 3.02 10.99
C GLY A 127 -11.33 2.02 10.23
N LEU A 128 -11.81 2.35 9.02
CA LEU A 128 -11.72 3.63 8.31
C LEU A 128 -13.12 4.26 8.13
N LYS A 129 -14.00 3.58 7.39
CA LYS A 129 -15.28 4.16 6.96
C LYS A 129 -16.37 3.13 6.75
N THR A 130 -17.58 3.45 7.22
CA THR A 130 -18.82 2.73 6.91
C THR A 130 -19.58 3.42 5.80
N GLY A 131 -20.36 2.66 5.02
CA GLY A 131 -21.26 3.15 4.02
C GLY A 131 -22.61 2.41 4.05
N THR A 132 -23.68 3.09 3.70
CA THR A 132 -25.00 2.47 3.54
C THR A 132 -25.81 3.25 2.51
N THR A 133 -26.26 2.59 1.47
CA THR A 133 -27.33 3.03 0.56
C THR A 133 -28.28 1.86 0.34
N ASP A 134 -29.43 2.11 -0.27
CA ASP A 134 -30.38 1.04 -0.60
C ASP A 134 -29.75 0.04 -1.58
N PHE A 135 -28.89 0.49 -2.46
CA PHE A 135 -28.19 -0.33 -3.44
C PHE A 135 -26.96 -1.03 -2.84
N ALA A 136 -26.08 -0.28 -2.14
CA ALA A 136 -24.84 -0.82 -1.60
C ALA A 136 -25.02 -1.68 -0.33
N GLY A 137 -26.18 -1.61 0.32
CA GLY A 137 -26.41 -2.29 1.61
C GLY A 137 -25.46 -1.82 2.71
N ALA A 138 -25.28 -2.65 3.73
CA ALA A 138 -24.36 -2.37 4.83
C ALA A 138 -22.93 -2.71 4.42
N SER A 139 -22.09 -1.69 4.27
CA SER A 139 -20.71 -1.82 3.80
C SER A 139 -19.72 -1.18 4.78
N MET A 140 -18.49 -1.70 4.82
CA MET A 140 -17.41 -1.19 5.66
C MET A 140 -16.03 -1.43 5.01
N THR A 141 -15.23 -0.42 5.01
CA THR A 141 -13.77 -0.54 4.91
C THR A 141 -13.21 -0.40 6.31
N GLY A 142 -12.67 -1.48 6.86
CA GLY A 142 -12.08 -1.55 8.20
C GLY A 142 -10.56 -1.59 8.14
N THR A 143 -9.88 -1.14 9.20
CA THR A 143 -8.46 -1.36 9.39
C THR A 143 -8.14 -1.57 10.87
N ALA A 144 -7.17 -2.45 11.12
CA ALA A 144 -6.68 -2.80 12.44
C ALA A 144 -5.17 -3.07 12.36
N GLU A 145 -4.46 -2.90 13.48
CA GLU A 145 -3.03 -3.19 13.56
C GLU A 145 -2.73 -4.01 14.80
N GLU A 146 -1.95 -5.09 14.63
CA GLU A 146 -1.50 -5.95 15.70
C GLU A 146 -0.08 -6.44 15.41
N GLU A 147 0.83 -6.32 16.36
CA GLU A 147 2.23 -6.77 16.27
C GLU A 147 2.98 -6.30 15.00
N GLY A 148 2.67 -5.10 14.53
CA GLY A 148 3.27 -4.51 13.32
C GLY A 148 2.62 -4.95 11.99
N MET A 149 1.65 -5.84 12.04
CA MET A 149 0.81 -6.21 10.89
C MET A 149 -0.43 -5.32 10.84
N ARG A 150 -0.59 -4.58 9.74
CA ARG A 150 -1.81 -3.82 9.48
C ARG A 150 -2.70 -4.55 8.49
N VAL A 151 -3.94 -4.77 8.88
CA VAL A 151 -4.98 -5.40 8.06
C VAL A 151 -5.95 -4.35 7.53
N ILE A 152 -6.32 -4.46 6.27
CA ILE A 152 -7.42 -3.72 5.65
C ILE A 152 -8.49 -4.74 5.23
N THR A 153 -9.72 -4.51 5.65
CA THR A 153 -10.87 -5.36 5.31
C THR A 153 -11.89 -4.60 4.50
N ILE A 154 -12.45 -5.24 3.47
CA ILE A 154 -13.51 -4.67 2.65
C ILE A 154 -14.73 -5.58 2.74
N VAL A 155 -15.78 -5.08 3.35
CA VAL A 155 -17.09 -5.72 3.40
C VAL A 155 -18.07 -4.87 2.59
N MET A 156 -18.67 -5.46 1.57
CA MET A 156 -19.68 -4.81 0.73
C MET A 156 -20.98 -5.61 0.80
N ASN A 157 -22.09 -4.91 1.02
CA ASN A 157 -23.43 -5.49 1.07
C ASN A 157 -23.52 -6.71 2.00
N ALA A 158 -23.16 -6.54 3.27
CA ALA A 158 -23.23 -7.62 4.25
C ALA A 158 -24.60 -8.28 4.24
N THR A 159 -24.65 -9.62 4.25
CA THR A 159 -25.90 -10.39 4.19
C THR A 159 -26.85 -9.98 5.31
N ASN A 160 -28.10 -9.69 4.98
CA ASN A 160 -29.13 -9.12 5.87
C ASN A 160 -28.72 -7.76 6.48
N GLY A 161 -27.73 -7.08 5.92
CA GLY A 161 -27.23 -5.80 6.43
C GLY A 161 -28.22 -4.63 6.29
N GLN A 162 -29.23 -4.73 5.41
CA GLN A 162 -30.31 -3.73 5.33
C GLN A 162 -31.27 -3.81 6.51
N GLU A 163 -31.47 -5.01 7.06
CA GLU A 163 -32.32 -5.24 8.23
C GLU A 163 -31.55 -4.98 9.54
N ASP A 164 -30.24 -5.28 9.53
CA ASP A 164 -29.35 -5.16 10.68
C ASP A 164 -27.96 -4.66 10.25
N LEU A 165 -27.74 -3.37 10.39
CA LEU A 165 -26.49 -2.71 10.02
C LEU A 165 -25.24 -3.26 10.75
N SER A 166 -25.42 -3.98 11.87
CA SER A 166 -24.32 -4.59 12.61
C SER A 166 -23.66 -5.75 11.87
N LYS A 167 -24.32 -6.32 10.87
CA LYS A 167 -23.78 -7.43 10.08
C LYS A 167 -22.44 -7.10 9.41
N ARG A 168 -22.25 -5.83 8.99
CA ARG A 168 -20.95 -5.38 8.45
C ARG A 168 -19.82 -5.56 9.45
N PHE A 169 -20.06 -5.30 10.74
CA PHE A 169 -19.03 -5.43 11.78
C PHE A 169 -18.71 -6.88 12.08
N ALA A 170 -19.75 -7.75 12.15
CA ALA A 170 -19.55 -9.17 12.35
C ALA A 170 -18.77 -9.84 11.20
N GLU A 171 -18.99 -9.43 9.95
CA GLU A 171 -18.22 -9.95 8.82
C GLU A 171 -16.79 -9.36 8.81
N THR A 172 -16.64 -8.08 9.13
CA THR A 172 -15.32 -7.45 9.27
C THR A 172 -14.47 -8.14 10.35
N ASP A 173 -15.06 -8.44 11.50
CA ASP A 173 -14.38 -9.10 12.62
C ASP A 173 -13.84 -10.47 12.23
N LYS A 174 -14.68 -11.29 11.59
CA LYS A 174 -14.27 -12.62 11.06
C LYS A 174 -13.12 -12.54 10.08
N ILE A 175 -13.11 -11.54 9.18
CA ILE A 175 -12.03 -11.39 8.20
C ILE A 175 -10.74 -10.94 8.91
N MET A 176 -10.85 -10.05 9.91
CA MET A 176 -9.71 -9.62 10.70
C MET A 176 -9.13 -10.79 11.53
N ASP A 177 -9.98 -11.58 12.19
CA ASP A 177 -9.54 -12.78 12.91
C ASP A 177 -8.80 -13.72 11.97
N TRP A 178 -9.41 -14.03 10.82
CA TRP A 178 -8.78 -14.90 9.83
C TRP A 178 -7.42 -14.37 9.36
N ALA A 179 -7.30 -13.05 9.15
CA ALA A 179 -6.04 -12.45 8.72
C ALA A 179 -4.95 -12.55 9.80
N PHE A 180 -5.27 -12.18 11.04
CA PHE A 180 -4.31 -12.24 12.16
C PHE A 180 -3.97 -13.66 12.60
N GLU A 181 -4.85 -14.64 12.37
CA GLU A 181 -4.58 -16.06 12.65
C GLU A 181 -3.73 -16.74 11.57
N ASN A 182 -3.75 -16.25 10.33
CA ASN A 182 -3.15 -16.94 9.20
C ASN A 182 -1.95 -16.23 8.57
N TRP A 183 -1.60 -15.04 9.05
CA TRP A 183 -0.43 -14.29 8.61
C TRP A 183 0.36 -13.71 9.77
N ASP A 184 1.67 -13.65 9.61
CA ASP A 184 2.61 -13.03 10.54
C ASP A 184 3.57 -12.07 9.83
N MET A 185 4.00 -11.01 10.54
CA MET A 185 5.11 -10.18 10.12
C MET A 185 6.43 -10.81 10.58
N VAL A 186 7.16 -11.43 9.65
CA VAL A 186 8.39 -12.15 9.95
C VAL A 186 9.61 -11.34 9.50
N PRO A 187 10.59 -11.06 10.41
CA PRO A 187 11.85 -10.45 10.02
C PRO A 187 12.68 -11.43 9.19
N VAL A 188 12.99 -11.08 7.94
CA VAL A 188 13.71 -11.94 6.99
C VAL A 188 15.15 -11.51 6.76
N PHE A 189 15.44 -10.22 6.79
CA PHE A 189 16.80 -9.70 6.68
C PHE A 189 17.07 -8.60 7.69
N LYS A 190 18.30 -8.52 8.17
CA LYS A 190 18.81 -7.45 9.02
C LYS A 190 19.57 -6.41 8.20
N GLU A 191 19.59 -5.16 8.66
CA GLU A 191 20.40 -4.09 8.06
C GLU A 191 21.82 -4.55 7.78
N GLY A 192 22.29 -4.36 6.56
CA GLY A 192 23.62 -4.76 6.11
C GLY A 192 23.79 -6.25 5.83
N GLN A 193 22.76 -7.06 5.98
CA GLN A 193 22.81 -8.49 5.63
C GLN A 193 22.90 -8.67 4.11
N THR A 194 23.86 -9.48 3.68
CA THR A 194 24.06 -9.80 2.26
C THR A 194 22.97 -10.74 1.74
N LEU A 195 22.50 -10.46 0.53
CA LEU A 195 21.58 -11.36 -0.20
C LEU A 195 22.41 -12.47 -0.86
N GLU A 196 22.53 -13.61 -0.18
CA GLU A 196 23.43 -14.71 -0.60
C GLU A 196 22.92 -15.44 -1.85
N ASP A 197 21.60 -15.52 -2.05
CA ASP A 197 20.96 -16.20 -3.20
C ASP A 197 20.90 -15.32 -4.45
N VAL A 198 21.40 -14.08 -4.37
CA VAL A 198 21.47 -13.15 -5.51
C VAL A 198 22.84 -13.26 -6.18
N GLU A 199 22.84 -13.43 -7.50
CA GLU A 199 24.07 -13.39 -8.30
C GLU A 199 24.83 -12.09 -8.07
N PRO A 200 26.14 -12.15 -7.74
CA PRO A 200 26.93 -10.94 -7.56
C PRO A 200 26.98 -10.07 -8.82
N LEU A 201 26.83 -8.76 -8.65
CA LEU A 201 26.84 -7.78 -9.74
C LEU A 201 28.24 -7.68 -10.37
N ALA A 202 28.32 -7.65 -11.68
CA ALA A 202 29.58 -7.47 -12.40
C ALA A 202 30.14 -6.05 -12.22
N VAL A 203 31.44 -5.94 -11.98
CA VAL A 203 32.14 -4.67 -11.76
C VAL A 203 33.35 -4.51 -12.67
N ASP A 204 33.32 -3.50 -13.52
CA ASP A 204 34.44 -3.11 -14.37
C ASP A 204 35.46 -2.23 -13.62
N LYS A 205 36.71 -2.36 -14.02
CA LYS A 205 37.85 -1.57 -13.51
C LYS A 205 38.11 -1.72 -12.00
N GLY A 206 37.48 -2.71 -11.37
CA GLY A 206 37.65 -3.03 -9.96
C GLY A 206 38.85 -3.94 -9.68
N LYS A 207 39.34 -3.97 -8.44
CA LYS A 207 40.24 -5.03 -7.96
C LYS A 207 39.51 -6.35 -7.95
N GLU A 208 38.26 -6.35 -7.50
CA GLU A 208 37.29 -7.43 -7.59
C GLU A 208 36.43 -7.22 -8.83
N ASP A 209 36.08 -8.31 -9.52
CA ASP A 209 35.27 -8.31 -10.74
C ASP A 209 33.78 -8.41 -10.46
N THR A 210 33.42 -8.63 -9.22
CA THR A 210 32.02 -8.76 -8.76
C THR A 210 31.79 -8.06 -7.43
N LEU A 211 30.53 -7.72 -7.18
CA LEU A 211 30.06 -7.08 -5.97
C LEU A 211 28.80 -7.77 -5.46
N LYS A 212 28.82 -8.29 -4.23
CA LYS A 212 27.60 -8.71 -3.53
C LYS A 212 26.83 -7.48 -3.03
N VAL A 213 25.52 -7.62 -2.95
CA VAL A 213 24.61 -6.59 -2.44
C VAL A 213 24.08 -6.97 -1.06
N ALA A 214 23.74 -5.98 -0.26
CA ALA A 214 23.13 -6.13 1.06
C ALA A 214 21.89 -5.25 1.15
N VAL A 215 20.94 -5.60 2.01
CA VAL A 215 19.78 -4.75 2.31
C VAL A 215 20.23 -3.51 3.10
N GLN A 216 19.60 -2.37 2.83
CA GLN A 216 19.96 -1.10 3.49
C GLN A 216 19.39 -0.99 4.91
N SER A 217 18.27 -1.64 5.18
CA SER A 217 17.55 -1.62 6.45
C SER A 217 17.01 -3.00 6.80
N ASP A 218 16.52 -3.17 8.02
CA ASP A 218 15.78 -4.38 8.42
C ASP A 218 14.59 -4.58 7.47
N VAL A 219 14.33 -5.82 7.08
CA VAL A 219 13.23 -6.23 6.19
C VAL A 219 12.39 -7.25 6.90
N SER A 220 11.08 -7.00 6.98
CA SER A 220 10.09 -7.96 7.42
C SER A 220 9.09 -8.20 6.29
N LEU A 221 8.66 -9.43 6.12
CA LEU A 221 7.63 -9.80 5.15
C LEU A 221 6.37 -10.26 5.87
N LEU A 222 5.23 -9.98 5.27
CA LEU A 222 3.98 -10.62 5.62
C LEU A 222 3.99 -12.03 5.03
N VAL A 223 3.94 -13.04 5.89
CA VAL A 223 4.11 -14.44 5.52
C VAL A 223 2.92 -15.25 6.06
N PRO A 224 2.30 -16.13 5.26
CA PRO A 224 1.34 -17.10 5.79
C PRO A 224 1.96 -17.92 6.92
N THR A 225 1.25 -18.09 8.05
CA THR A 225 1.70 -18.90 9.19
C THR A 225 2.01 -20.35 8.83
N SER A 226 1.43 -20.84 7.71
CA SER A 226 1.68 -22.18 7.15
C SER A 226 2.91 -22.26 6.25
N ALA A 227 3.53 -21.12 5.88
CA ALA A 227 4.69 -21.09 4.99
C ALA A 227 6.00 -21.25 5.76
N ASP A 228 7.04 -21.72 5.07
CA ASP A 228 8.40 -21.75 5.60
C ASP A 228 9.03 -20.36 5.42
N SER A 229 9.01 -19.57 6.49
CA SER A 229 9.51 -18.19 6.49
C SER A 229 11.02 -18.06 6.21
N GLU A 230 11.78 -19.16 6.27
CA GLU A 230 13.21 -19.16 5.93
C GLU A 230 13.46 -19.17 4.42
N LYS A 231 12.42 -19.47 3.62
CA LYS A 231 12.52 -19.50 2.15
C LYS A 231 12.04 -18.19 1.56
N THR A 232 13.00 -17.31 1.30
CA THR A 232 12.77 -16.04 0.62
C THR A 232 13.53 -16.00 -0.70
N ASN A 233 12.92 -15.41 -1.72
CA ASN A 233 13.56 -15.12 -2.99
C ASN A 233 13.74 -13.59 -3.12
N ALA A 234 14.90 -13.17 -3.64
CA ALA A 234 15.18 -11.77 -3.91
C ALA A 234 15.62 -11.59 -5.37
N THR A 235 15.01 -10.63 -6.06
CA THR A 235 15.39 -10.23 -7.41
C THR A 235 15.87 -8.80 -7.42
N VAL A 236 17.13 -8.55 -7.80
CA VAL A 236 17.76 -7.23 -7.76
C VAL A 236 17.60 -6.49 -9.07
N GLN A 237 17.20 -5.22 -9.00
CA GLN A 237 17.21 -4.25 -10.09
C GLN A 237 18.26 -3.17 -9.81
N VAL A 238 19.32 -3.14 -10.62
CA VAL A 238 20.38 -2.13 -10.50
C VAL A 238 19.94 -0.82 -11.12
N LYS A 239 20.27 0.31 -10.50
CA LYS A 239 20.04 1.65 -11.05
C LYS A 239 20.74 1.80 -12.40
N LYS A 240 19.97 2.16 -13.43
CA LYS A 240 20.46 2.27 -14.82
C LYS A 240 21.59 3.28 -15.01
N ASP A 241 21.59 4.36 -14.21
CA ASP A 241 22.59 5.42 -14.24
C ASP A 241 23.95 5.00 -13.63
N LEU A 242 24.00 3.89 -12.91
CA LEU A 242 25.22 3.29 -12.38
C LEU A 242 25.87 2.28 -13.35
N LEU A 243 25.14 1.86 -14.36
CA LEU A 243 25.59 0.87 -15.33
C LEU A 243 26.31 1.55 -16.51
N ASN A 244 27.43 0.96 -16.92
CA ASN A 244 28.13 1.35 -18.13
C ASN A 244 27.47 0.74 -19.38
N GLU A 245 27.99 0.98 -20.58
CA GLU A 245 27.48 0.46 -21.86
C GLU A 245 27.43 -1.08 -21.93
N ALA A 246 28.23 -1.79 -21.14
CA ALA A 246 28.23 -3.24 -21.04
C ALA A 246 27.23 -3.78 -20.02
N GLY A 247 26.52 -2.90 -19.29
CA GLY A 247 25.57 -3.28 -18.23
C GLY A 247 26.24 -3.60 -16.89
N ASN A 248 27.50 -3.21 -16.68
CA ASN A 248 28.26 -3.47 -15.48
C ASN A 248 28.39 -2.20 -14.61
N LEU A 249 28.54 -2.37 -13.30
CA LEU A 249 28.98 -1.31 -12.40
C LEU A 249 30.44 -0.92 -12.70
N THR A 250 30.86 0.26 -12.30
CA THR A 250 32.24 0.73 -12.52
C THR A 250 32.91 1.14 -11.21
N ALA A 251 34.04 0.52 -10.88
CA ALA A 251 34.81 0.89 -9.68
C ALA A 251 35.45 2.30 -9.80
N PRO A 252 35.66 3.03 -8.67
CA PRO A 252 35.50 2.54 -7.30
C PRO A 252 34.08 2.61 -6.79
N ILE A 253 33.65 1.64 -5.98
CA ILE A 253 32.36 1.60 -5.30
C ILE A 253 32.63 1.44 -3.82
N LYS A 254 32.08 2.29 -2.97
CA LYS A 254 32.25 2.20 -1.52
C LYS A 254 31.15 1.30 -0.92
N LYS A 255 31.50 0.53 0.13
CA LYS A 255 30.51 -0.16 0.95
C LYS A 255 29.40 0.80 1.39
N GLY A 256 28.15 0.35 1.33
CA GLY A 256 26.97 1.13 1.68
C GLY A 256 26.49 2.09 0.58
N THR A 257 27.16 2.14 -0.59
CA THR A 257 26.64 2.87 -1.75
C THR A 257 25.38 2.19 -2.23
N GLU A 258 24.29 2.93 -2.37
CA GLU A 258 23.03 2.44 -2.95
C GLU A 258 23.25 2.05 -4.41
N VAL A 259 22.92 0.81 -4.77
CA VAL A 259 23.12 0.27 -6.12
C VAL A 259 21.83 -0.07 -6.85
N GLY A 260 20.70 -0.14 -6.14
CA GLY A 260 19.42 -0.45 -6.73
C GLY A 260 18.36 -0.80 -5.69
N THR A 261 17.36 -1.54 -6.14
CA THR A 261 16.32 -2.13 -5.29
C THR A 261 16.28 -3.65 -5.46
N ALA A 262 15.71 -4.35 -4.50
CA ALA A 262 15.38 -5.77 -4.62
C ALA A 262 13.90 -5.97 -4.33
N GLN A 263 13.25 -6.82 -5.12
CA GLN A 263 11.95 -7.39 -4.80
C GLN A 263 12.17 -8.65 -3.97
N VAL A 264 11.71 -8.62 -2.72
CA VAL A 264 11.84 -9.73 -1.76
C VAL A 264 10.48 -10.36 -1.55
N MET A 265 10.38 -11.68 -1.70
CA MET A 265 9.12 -12.44 -1.54
C MET A 265 9.37 -13.66 -0.67
N SER A 266 8.32 -14.08 0.05
CA SER A 266 8.28 -15.40 0.70
C SER A 266 7.81 -16.47 -0.29
N GLU A 267 8.38 -17.65 -0.23
CA GLU A 267 7.82 -18.81 -0.92
C GLU A 267 6.53 -19.29 -0.21
N GLY A 268 5.49 -19.61 -0.99
CA GLY A 268 4.24 -20.16 -0.47
C GLY A 268 3.11 -19.15 -0.25
N ASP A 269 3.30 -17.87 -0.59
CA ASP A 269 2.19 -16.93 -0.74
C ASP A 269 1.46 -17.19 -2.08
N GLU A 270 0.36 -17.95 -2.01
CA GLU A 270 -0.47 -18.26 -3.18
C GLU A 270 -1.42 -17.09 -3.58
N LEU A 271 -1.65 -16.12 -2.68
CA LEU A 271 -2.59 -15.03 -2.92
C LEU A 271 -1.96 -13.89 -3.70
N GLY A 272 -0.66 -13.67 -3.53
CA GLY A 272 0.09 -12.61 -4.20
C GLY A 272 -0.36 -11.21 -3.79
N TYR A 273 0.06 -10.22 -4.56
CA TYR A 273 -0.13 -8.79 -4.26
C TYR A 273 -1.32 -8.21 -5.02
N VAL A 274 -2.07 -7.31 -4.37
CA VAL A 274 -3.28 -6.68 -4.93
C VAL A 274 -3.00 -5.88 -6.20
N ASN A 275 -1.86 -5.21 -6.25
CA ASN A 275 -1.40 -4.37 -7.38
C ASN A 275 -0.64 -5.17 -8.45
N GLY A 276 -0.49 -6.49 -8.28
CA GLY A 276 0.26 -7.35 -9.20
C GLY A 276 1.78 -7.29 -9.02
N ASP A 277 2.28 -6.59 -8.00
CA ASP A 277 3.70 -6.61 -7.63
C ASP A 277 4.12 -8.00 -7.15
N THR A 278 5.40 -8.28 -7.25
CA THR A 278 5.98 -9.59 -6.98
C THR A 278 6.89 -9.59 -5.76
N GLY A 279 6.53 -8.84 -4.71
CA GLY A 279 7.28 -8.80 -3.46
C GLY A 279 7.39 -7.42 -2.82
N GLU A 280 8.05 -7.36 -1.67
CA GLU A 280 8.39 -6.11 -0.98
C GLU A 280 9.60 -5.47 -1.66
N GLU A 281 9.49 -4.20 -2.05
CA GLU A 281 10.63 -3.47 -2.63
C GLU A 281 11.52 -2.92 -1.53
N VAL A 282 12.78 -3.31 -1.54
CA VAL A 282 13.78 -2.89 -0.55
C VAL A 282 15.01 -2.30 -1.24
N THR A 283 15.58 -1.26 -0.64
CA THR A 283 16.83 -0.68 -1.15
C THR A 283 18.01 -1.59 -0.90
N VAL A 284 18.84 -1.80 -1.93
CA VAL A 284 20.08 -2.58 -1.81
C VAL A 284 21.33 -1.72 -2.00
N VAL A 285 22.33 -2.03 -1.21
CA VAL A 285 23.60 -1.32 -1.14
C VAL A 285 24.78 -2.25 -1.42
N ALA A 286 25.91 -1.69 -1.78
CA ALA A 286 27.18 -2.41 -1.90
C ALA A 286 27.57 -3.06 -0.57
N ALA A 287 27.68 -4.40 -0.53
CA ALA A 287 28.05 -5.15 0.69
C ALA A 287 29.52 -4.95 1.10
N SER A 288 30.38 -4.60 0.14
CA SER A 288 31.82 -4.33 0.35
C SER A 288 32.30 -3.15 -0.51
N THR A 289 33.49 -2.64 -0.20
CA THR A 289 34.13 -1.66 -1.05
C THR A 289 34.90 -2.37 -2.17
N VAL A 290 34.64 -1.98 -3.43
CA VAL A 290 35.45 -2.40 -4.58
C VAL A 290 36.34 -1.23 -5.00
N GLU A 291 37.64 -1.36 -4.77
CA GLU A 291 38.63 -0.34 -5.15
C GLU A 291 38.93 -0.42 -6.65
N LYS A 292 39.33 0.72 -7.22
CA LYS A 292 39.80 0.75 -8.61
C LYS A 292 41.10 -0.04 -8.78
N SER A 293 41.16 -0.89 -9.80
CA SER A 293 42.38 -1.61 -10.16
C SER A 293 43.40 -0.70 -10.82
N ASN A 294 44.67 -1.05 -10.74
CA ASN A 294 45.71 -0.29 -11.43
C ASN A 294 45.72 -0.62 -12.94
N VAL A 295 46.26 0.31 -13.74
CA VAL A 295 46.25 0.22 -15.21
C VAL A 295 46.93 -1.06 -15.73
N PHE A 296 48.01 -1.52 -15.06
CA PHE A 296 48.75 -2.73 -15.48
C PHE A 296 47.91 -4.01 -15.33
N VAL A 297 47.16 -4.12 -14.24
CA VAL A 297 46.25 -5.26 -14.03
C VAL A 297 45.11 -5.24 -15.06
N LEU A 298 44.54 -4.07 -15.32
CA LEU A 298 43.48 -3.91 -16.32
C LEU A 298 43.94 -4.30 -17.72
N THR A 299 45.14 -3.87 -18.12
CA THR A 299 45.77 -4.25 -19.39
C THR A 299 46.01 -5.75 -19.47
N GLY A 300 46.48 -6.38 -18.39
CA GLY A 300 46.68 -7.84 -18.32
C GLY A 300 45.37 -8.62 -18.48
N ARG A 301 44.30 -8.17 -17.85
CA ARG A 301 42.95 -8.79 -17.98
C ARG A 301 42.43 -8.64 -19.40
N TRP A 302 42.57 -7.46 -20.03
CA TRP A 302 42.17 -7.21 -21.39
C TRP A 302 42.89 -8.14 -22.39
N VAL A 303 44.23 -8.29 -22.26
CA VAL A 303 45.01 -9.19 -23.09
C VAL A 303 44.58 -10.65 -22.92
N LYS A 304 44.30 -11.07 -21.67
CA LYS A 304 43.82 -12.44 -21.40
C LYS A 304 42.45 -12.70 -22.03
N ALA A 305 41.50 -11.74 -21.91
CA ALA A 305 40.17 -11.86 -22.52
C ALA A 305 40.28 -11.90 -24.04
N PHE A 306 41.08 -11.03 -24.66
CA PHE A 306 41.34 -11.01 -26.11
C PHE A 306 41.93 -12.35 -26.62
N ILE A 307 42.82 -12.97 -25.88
CA ILE A 307 43.41 -14.28 -26.26
C ILE A 307 42.35 -15.38 -26.10
N SER A 308 41.49 -15.34 -25.09
CA SER A 308 40.42 -16.33 -24.86
C SER A 308 39.31 -16.27 -25.93
N ASP A 309 39.07 -15.11 -26.53
CA ASP A 309 38.08 -14.94 -27.62
C ASP A 309 38.66 -15.34 -29.00
N LEU A 310 39.97 -15.58 -29.09
CA LEU A 310 40.66 -15.93 -30.33
C LEU A 310 40.83 -17.46 -30.50
N PHE A 311 40.63 -18.22 -29.41
CA PHE A 311 40.77 -19.69 -29.35
C PHE A 311 39.56 -20.31 -28.63
#